data_fdfd0e1421a1c674897f9426e53ec0d6
#
_entry.id   fdfd0e1421a1c674897f9426e53ec0d6
#
_cell.length_a   1.000
_cell.length_b   1.000
_cell.length_c   1.000
_cell.angle_alpha   90.00
_cell.angle_beta   90.00
_cell.angle_gamma   90.00
#
_symmetry.space_group_name_H-M   'P 1'
#
loop_
_entity.id
_entity.type
_entity.pdbx_description
1 polymer ?
#
loop_
_entity_poly.entity_id
_entity_poly.type
_entity_poly.pdbx_seq_one_letter_code
_entity_poly.pdbx_strand_id
1 'polypeptide(L)'
;MSAFSMCPSCRKEYITVSDRRFHAEPVACNHCGPSYYALYNKVEVTDYSKLLNLSSRLLREGEVIAAKGIGGYHLICDARNEKAVSRLREIKQRDGKPFAVLFRDIENIRRYVFSNGVEEKALLSWRRPIVLLKQLRPLAPSVNPGMETLGCMLPYMPLHSDWFERLDTPALVMTSGNISECPITIIPEEAEKQLAGKIPLLLHHNRKIHNRVDDSVLQVCGGQSCLIRRSRGYVPEPFFADVPVEGILAFGAEKVNTFALGKGETILQSQYIGDLKNWETFRFYKESLERFQHLFRFRPSLLVCDLHPDYLSSREAERYASVLHLPL
;
A
#
# COMPACT_ATOMS: atom_id res chain seq x y z
N MET A 1 7.54 -4.99 -16.52
CA MET A 1 7.99 -4.08 -17.61
C MET A 1 7.66 -4.60 -19.00
N SER A 2 7.19 -5.82 -19.17
CA SER A 2 6.79 -6.39 -20.48
C SER A 2 5.83 -5.53 -21.32
N ALA A 3 4.99 -4.72 -20.65
CA ALA A 3 4.08 -3.79 -21.33
C ALA A 3 4.75 -2.50 -21.86
N PHE A 4 6.04 -2.29 -21.56
CA PHE A 4 6.79 -1.10 -21.95
C PHE A 4 7.96 -1.49 -22.84
N SER A 5 7.80 -1.27 -24.15
CA SER A 5 8.88 -1.50 -25.09
C SER A 5 9.99 -0.47 -24.90
N MET A 6 11.21 -0.92 -24.78
CA MET A 6 12.37 -0.03 -24.63
C MET A 6 12.52 0.87 -25.85
N CYS A 7 12.71 2.17 -25.64
CA CYS A 7 13.14 3.07 -26.69
C CYS A 7 14.58 2.74 -27.13
N PRO A 8 15.05 3.21 -28.30
CA PRO A 8 16.39 2.93 -28.79
C PRO A 8 17.50 3.24 -27.80
N SER A 9 17.36 4.33 -27.04
CA SER A 9 18.33 4.73 -26.00
C SER A 9 18.40 3.72 -24.85
N CYS A 10 17.26 3.37 -24.26
CA CYS A 10 17.21 2.36 -23.18
C CYS A 10 17.66 0.99 -23.66
N ARG A 11 17.35 0.61 -24.91
CA ARG A 11 17.83 -0.64 -25.50
C ARG A 11 19.35 -0.64 -25.64
N LYS A 12 19.95 0.46 -26.08
CA LYS A 12 21.39 0.60 -26.18
C LYS A 12 22.06 0.42 -24.80
N GLU A 13 21.58 1.12 -23.77
CA GLU A 13 22.06 0.98 -22.39
C GLU A 13 21.94 -0.48 -21.89
N TYR A 14 20.80 -1.14 -22.17
CA TYR A 14 20.53 -2.51 -21.76
C TYR A 14 21.48 -3.55 -22.37
N ILE A 15 21.92 -3.39 -23.63
CA ILE A 15 22.80 -4.34 -24.34
C ILE A 15 24.28 -3.99 -24.26
N THR A 16 24.64 -2.80 -23.78
CA THR A 16 26.05 -2.35 -23.70
C THR A 16 26.71 -2.87 -22.42
N VAL A 17 27.67 -3.77 -22.55
CA VAL A 17 28.34 -4.45 -21.41
C VAL A 17 28.95 -3.47 -20.40
N SER A 18 29.48 -2.33 -20.85
CA SER A 18 30.09 -1.32 -19.97
C SER A 18 29.10 -0.35 -19.34
N ASP A 19 27.81 -0.43 -19.68
CA ASP A 19 26.78 0.44 -19.11
C ASP A 19 26.29 -0.12 -17.77
N ARG A 20 26.07 0.77 -16.78
CA ARG A 20 25.51 0.39 -15.47
C ARG A 20 24.14 -0.27 -15.55
N ARG A 21 23.42 -0.08 -16.68
CA ARG A 21 22.10 -0.67 -16.95
C ARG A 21 22.16 -1.91 -17.82
N PHE A 22 23.35 -2.48 -18.03
CA PHE A 22 23.51 -3.72 -18.77
C PHE A 22 22.69 -4.83 -18.13
N HIS A 23 21.76 -5.41 -18.89
CA HIS A 23 20.79 -6.43 -18.47
C HIS A 23 20.04 -6.11 -17.16
N ALA A 24 20.00 -4.83 -16.77
CA ALA A 24 19.26 -4.43 -15.58
C ALA A 24 17.75 -4.62 -15.80
N GLU A 25 17.10 -5.31 -14.87
CA GLU A 25 15.64 -5.31 -14.79
C GLU A 25 15.14 -3.87 -14.63
N PRO A 26 13.94 -3.56 -14.78
CA PRO A 26 13.14 -2.41 -15.09
C PRO A 26 13.86 -1.24 -15.80
N VAL A 27 14.60 -1.50 -16.88
CA VAL A 27 15.18 -0.43 -17.70
C VAL A 27 14.09 0.34 -18.43
N ALA A 28 13.92 1.60 -18.09
CA ALA A 28 13.03 2.54 -18.76
C ALA A 28 13.46 3.98 -18.48
N CYS A 29 13.11 4.90 -19.38
CA CYS A 29 13.22 6.33 -19.17
C CYS A 29 11.81 6.98 -19.19
N ASN A 30 11.74 8.30 -18.99
CA ASN A 30 10.46 9.01 -19.00
C ASN A 30 9.72 8.94 -20.35
N HIS A 31 10.42 8.58 -21.44
CA HIS A 31 9.81 8.43 -22.77
C HIS A 31 9.17 7.04 -22.96
N CYS A 32 9.81 5.96 -22.51
CA CYS A 32 9.33 4.60 -22.75
C CYS A 32 8.81 3.88 -21.49
N GLY A 33 8.95 4.49 -20.32
CA GLY A 33 8.48 3.95 -19.05
C GLY A 33 7.05 4.35 -18.70
N PRO A 34 6.64 4.04 -17.48
CA PRO A 34 5.33 4.43 -16.98
C PRO A 34 5.15 5.95 -16.97
N SER A 35 3.95 6.39 -17.34
CA SER A 35 3.53 7.79 -17.35
C SER A 35 2.24 7.98 -16.58
N TYR A 36 2.03 9.19 -16.03
CA TYR A 36 0.79 9.59 -15.40
C TYR A 36 -0.18 10.18 -16.43
N TYR A 37 -1.47 9.99 -16.19
CA TYR A 37 -2.56 10.62 -16.92
C TYR A 37 -3.77 10.82 -16.00
N ALA A 38 -4.67 11.70 -16.37
CA ALA A 38 -5.96 11.89 -15.70
C ALA A 38 -7.02 12.34 -16.70
N LEU A 39 -8.26 12.01 -16.39
CA LEU A 39 -9.43 12.58 -17.08
C LEU A 39 -9.97 13.74 -16.22
N TYR A 40 -9.82 14.96 -16.70
CA TYR A 40 -10.31 16.16 -16.03
C TYR A 40 -11.26 16.94 -16.93
N ASN A 41 -12.50 17.16 -16.48
CA ASN A 41 -13.56 17.78 -17.29
C ASN A 41 -13.75 17.10 -18.66
N LYS A 42 -13.70 15.77 -18.70
CA LYS A 42 -13.80 14.93 -19.92
C LYS A 42 -12.62 15.10 -20.91
N VAL A 43 -11.57 15.79 -20.54
CA VAL A 43 -10.34 15.94 -21.34
C VAL A 43 -9.25 15.11 -20.72
N GLU A 44 -8.59 14.29 -21.52
CA GLU A 44 -7.41 13.55 -21.06
C GLU A 44 -6.21 14.50 -20.95
N VAL A 45 -5.58 14.52 -19.80
CA VAL A 45 -4.36 15.27 -19.50
C VAL A 45 -3.23 14.27 -19.29
N THR A 46 -2.22 14.31 -20.13
CA THR A 46 -1.03 13.42 -20.09
C THR A 46 0.26 14.16 -19.77
N ASP A 47 0.27 15.50 -19.87
CA ASP A 47 1.41 16.32 -19.51
C ASP A 47 1.62 16.33 -17.98
N TYR A 48 2.76 15.78 -17.54
CA TYR A 48 3.04 15.62 -16.12
C TYR A 48 3.09 16.95 -15.35
N SER A 49 3.64 18.00 -15.94
CA SER A 49 3.68 19.33 -15.31
C SER A 49 2.26 19.89 -15.13
N LYS A 50 1.39 19.73 -16.13
CA LYS A 50 -0.01 20.15 -16.03
C LYS A 50 -0.75 19.36 -14.95
N LEU A 51 -0.51 18.05 -14.88
CA LEU A 51 -1.09 17.17 -13.83
C LEU A 51 -0.64 17.58 -12.43
N LEU A 52 0.65 17.87 -12.23
CA LEU A 52 1.18 18.34 -10.97
C LEU A 52 0.59 19.70 -10.57
N ASN A 53 0.52 20.65 -11.51
CA ASN A 53 -0.06 21.96 -11.24
C ASN A 53 -1.56 21.86 -10.90
N LEU A 54 -2.30 21.04 -11.62
CA LEU A 54 -3.72 20.80 -11.39
C LEU A 54 -3.97 20.15 -10.02
N SER A 55 -3.28 19.05 -9.72
CA SER A 55 -3.43 18.34 -8.45
C SER A 55 -3.00 19.19 -7.26
N SER A 56 -1.89 19.94 -7.37
CA SER A 56 -1.43 20.84 -6.31
C SER A 56 -2.39 22.01 -6.09
N ARG A 57 -3.01 22.54 -7.16
CA ARG A 57 -4.05 23.58 -7.04
C ARG A 57 -5.25 23.06 -6.28
N LEU A 58 -5.79 21.89 -6.67
CA LEU A 58 -6.95 21.29 -6.02
C LEU A 58 -6.68 20.98 -4.54
N LEU A 59 -5.50 20.47 -4.20
CA LEU A 59 -5.11 20.25 -2.81
C LEU A 59 -5.04 21.55 -2.00
N ARG A 60 -4.56 22.65 -2.58
CA ARG A 60 -4.55 23.98 -1.94
C ARG A 60 -5.96 24.55 -1.76
N GLU A 61 -6.85 24.28 -2.69
CA GLU A 61 -8.27 24.64 -2.63
C GLU A 61 -9.06 23.83 -1.59
N GLY A 62 -8.41 22.82 -0.97
CA GLY A 62 -9.03 21.95 0.06
C GLY A 62 -9.84 20.80 -0.52
N GLU A 63 -9.59 20.43 -1.76
CA GLU A 63 -10.25 19.30 -2.39
C GLU A 63 -9.59 17.97 -1.98
N VAL A 64 -10.38 16.91 -2.06
CA VAL A 64 -9.92 15.53 -1.98
C VAL A 64 -9.64 15.03 -3.39
N ILE A 65 -8.43 14.55 -3.63
CA ILE A 65 -8.06 13.90 -4.91
C ILE A 65 -7.71 12.44 -4.70
N ALA A 66 -7.63 11.67 -5.77
CA ALA A 66 -7.07 10.33 -5.72
C ALA A 66 -5.88 10.18 -6.67
N ALA A 67 -4.95 9.31 -6.30
CA ALA A 67 -3.82 8.96 -7.15
C ALA A 67 -3.48 7.47 -7.04
N LYS A 68 -3.13 6.88 -8.16
CA LYS A 68 -2.63 5.51 -8.25
C LYS A 68 -1.21 5.45 -7.70
N GLY A 69 -1.03 4.67 -6.63
CA GLY A 69 0.25 4.42 -5.97
C GLY A 69 0.90 3.12 -6.44
N ILE A 70 1.86 2.62 -5.65
CA ILE A 70 2.59 1.37 -5.94
C ILE A 70 1.67 0.15 -5.74
N GLY A 71 0.89 0.13 -4.65
CA GLY A 71 0.07 -1.02 -4.24
C GLY A 71 -1.43 -0.85 -4.46
N GLY A 72 -1.88 0.32 -4.89
CA GLY A 72 -3.28 0.67 -5.11
C GLY A 72 -3.49 2.17 -5.18
N TYR A 73 -4.75 2.59 -5.28
CA TYR A 73 -5.13 4.00 -5.24
C TYR A 73 -5.14 4.53 -3.82
N HIS A 74 -4.80 5.82 -3.67
CA HIS A 74 -4.90 6.55 -2.41
C HIS A 74 -5.78 7.78 -2.58
N LEU A 75 -6.56 8.09 -1.54
CA LEU A 75 -7.27 9.37 -1.39
C LEU A 75 -6.40 10.30 -0.56
N ILE A 76 -6.31 11.55 -1.00
CA ILE A 76 -5.33 12.53 -0.52
C ILE A 76 -5.99 13.89 -0.33
N CYS A 77 -5.70 14.55 0.79
CA CYS A 77 -6.07 15.95 1.04
C CYS A 77 -5.09 16.63 2.00
N ASP A 78 -5.15 17.95 2.16
CA ASP A 78 -4.33 18.67 3.16
C ASP A 78 -4.74 18.24 4.58
N ALA A 79 -3.78 17.69 5.35
CA ALA A 79 -3.99 17.22 6.71
C ALA A 79 -4.30 18.34 7.73
N ARG A 80 -4.10 19.61 7.37
CA ARG A 80 -4.42 20.78 8.20
C ARG A 80 -5.80 21.36 7.91
N ASN A 81 -6.41 20.95 6.80
CA ASN A 81 -7.72 21.48 6.39
C ASN A 81 -8.85 20.57 6.91
N GLU A 82 -9.52 21.02 7.99
CA GLU A 82 -10.59 20.24 8.61
C GLU A 82 -11.74 19.92 7.65
N LYS A 83 -12.13 20.87 6.78
CA LYS A 83 -13.21 20.65 5.81
C LYS A 83 -12.83 19.54 4.81
N ALA A 84 -11.58 19.54 4.35
CA ALA A 84 -11.08 18.53 3.43
C ALA A 84 -11.01 17.14 4.09
N VAL A 85 -10.54 17.06 5.34
CA VAL A 85 -10.44 15.79 6.08
C VAL A 85 -11.83 15.25 6.45
N SER A 86 -12.77 16.10 6.87
CA SER A 86 -14.16 15.71 7.14
C SER A 86 -14.83 15.17 5.86
N ARG A 87 -14.69 15.89 4.74
CA ARG A 87 -15.19 15.41 3.44
C ARG A 87 -14.57 14.06 3.03
N LEU A 88 -13.29 13.86 3.30
CA LEU A 88 -12.63 12.56 3.04
C LEU A 88 -13.28 11.44 3.88
N ARG A 89 -13.65 11.70 5.15
CA ARG A 89 -14.40 10.75 5.99
C ARG A 89 -15.74 10.37 5.40
N GLU A 90 -16.50 11.36 4.93
CA GLU A 90 -17.78 11.14 4.26
C GLU A 90 -17.62 10.28 3.00
N ILE A 91 -16.65 10.60 2.12
CA ILE A 91 -16.35 9.83 0.91
C ILE A 91 -16.07 8.37 1.24
N LYS A 92 -15.28 8.12 2.29
CA LYS A 92 -14.88 6.78 2.74
C LYS A 92 -15.93 6.06 3.57
N GLN A 93 -16.97 6.75 4.05
CA GLN A 93 -17.91 6.20 5.03
C GLN A 93 -17.17 5.61 6.22
N ARG A 94 -16.20 6.37 6.75
CA ARG A 94 -15.24 5.86 7.74
C ARG A 94 -15.38 6.61 9.07
N ASP A 95 -16.01 5.95 10.03
CA ASP A 95 -16.19 6.50 11.37
C ASP A 95 -14.99 6.11 12.27
N GLY A 96 -14.45 7.10 12.98
CA GLY A 96 -13.50 6.93 14.08
C GLY A 96 -12.09 6.42 13.75
N LYS A 97 -11.88 5.60 12.72
CA LYS A 97 -10.52 5.09 12.39
C LYS A 97 -9.60 6.24 11.98
N PRO A 98 -8.38 6.38 12.59
CA PRO A 98 -7.45 7.45 12.23
C PRO A 98 -6.94 7.30 10.79
N PHE A 99 -6.53 8.42 10.21
CA PHE A 99 -5.84 8.47 8.93
C PHE A 99 -4.33 8.51 9.12
N ALA A 100 -3.60 7.90 8.19
CA ALA A 100 -2.17 8.10 8.07
C ALA A 100 -1.86 9.44 7.40
N VAL A 101 -0.75 10.04 7.79
CA VAL A 101 -0.29 11.34 7.32
C VAL A 101 1.06 11.21 6.68
N LEU A 102 1.14 11.60 5.42
CA LEU A 102 2.36 11.76 4.65
C LEU A 102 2.95 13.14 4.94
N PHE A 103 4.13 13.19 5.54
CA PHE A 103 4.85 14.42 5.79
C PHE A 103 5.89 14.68 4.69
N ARG A 104 6.22 15.94 4.46
CA ARG A 104 7.24 16.37 3.50
C ARG A 104 8.58 15.72 3.79
N ASP A 105 9.02 15.78 5.06
CA ASP A 105 10.31 15.32 5.53
C ASP A 105 10.28 15.03 7.05
N ILE A 106 11.39 14.53 7.60
CA ILE A 106 11.52 14.20 9.00
C ILE A 106 11.46 15.44 9.92
N GLU A 107 11.94 16.59 9.46
CA GLU A 107 11.93 17.84 10.22
C GLU A 107 10.48 18.31 10.45
N ASN A 108 9.63 18.12 9.45
CA ASN A 108 8.21 18.42 9.60
C ASN A 108 7.52 17.41 10.52
N ILE A 109 7.89 16.12 10.51
CA ILE A 109 7.37 15.12 11.47
C ILE A 109 7.68 15.56 12.90
N ARG A 110 8.92 15.92 13.22
CA ARG A 110 9.37 16.36 14.56
C ARG A 110 8.59 17.54 15.13
N ARG A 111 7.97 18.36 14.27
CA ARG A 111 7.13 19.49 14.72
C ARG A 111 5.77 19.06 15.24
N TYR A 112 5.29 17.88 14.86
CA TYR A 112 3.94 17.41 15.17
C TYR A 112 3.90 16.22 16.13
N VAL A 113 5.01 15.50 16.30
CA VAL A 113 5.07 14.30 17.13
C VAL A 113 6.38 14.23 17.93
N PHE A 114 6.34 13.47 19.02
CA PHE A 114 7.56 12.98 19.68
C PHE A 114 8.09 11.78 18.90
N SER A 115 9.38 11.76 18.62
CA SER A 115 10.03 10.62 17.97
C SER A 115 11.39 10.34 18.63
N ASN A 116 11.77 9.08 18.67
CA ASN A 116 13.09 8.62 19.10
C ASN A 116 13.90 8.05 17.92
N GLY A 117 15.16 7.75 18.16
CA GLY A 117 16.06 7.29 17.11
C GLY A 117 15.64 5.99 16.42
N VAL A 118 14.94 5.07 17.10
CA VAL A 118 14.42 3.82 16.51
C VAL A 118 13.26 4.12 15.58
N GLU A 119 12.36 4.98 15.99
CA GLU A 119 11.20 5.42 15.19
C GLU A 119 11.63 6.19 13.93
N GLU A 120 12.58 7.11 14.08
CA GLU A 120 13.12 7.87 12.94
C GLU A 120 13.88 6.96 11.96
N LYS A 121 14.66 5.99 12.46
CA LYS A 121 15.33 4.99 11.62
C LYS A 121 14.31 4.17 10.82
N ALA A 122 13.17 3.82 11.41
CA ALA A 122 12.08 3.13 10.71
C ALA A 122 11.47 4.02 9.62
N LEU A 123 11.11 5.28 9.93
CA LEU A 123 10.58 6.27 8.98
C LEU A 123 11.52 6.51 7.79
N LEU A 124 12.82 6.66 8.08
CA LEU A 124 13.84 6.95 7.07
C LEU A 124 14.29 5.71 6.28
N SER A 125 13.91 4.50 6.71
CA SER A 125 14.24 3.27 6.02
C SER A 125 13.67 3.26 4.60
N TRP A 126 14.26 2.47 3.68
CA TRP A 126 13.75 2.30 2.32
C TRP A 126 12.32 1.71 2.28
N ARG A 127 11.88 1.07 3.36
CA ARG A 127 10.54 0.49 3.52
C ARG A 127 9.45 1.56 3.65
N ARG A 128 9.80 2.75 4.18
CA ARG A 128 8.88 3.88 4.37
C ARG A 128 7.53 3.46 4.98
N PRO A 129 7.50 2.80 6.15
CA PRO A 129 6.26 2.40 6.80
C PRO A 129 5.49 3.61 7.36
N ILE A 130 4.23 3.37 7.71
CA ILE A 130 3.51 4.21 8.67
C ILE A 130 4.02 3.86 10.07
N VAL A 131 4.54 4.85 10.80
CA VAL A 131 4.96 4.69 12.19
C VAL A 131 3.97 5.43 13.09
N LEU A 132 3.44 4.74 14.10
CA LEU A 132 2.56 5.33 15.10
C LEU A 132 3.38 6.06 16.15
N LEU A 133 3.23 7.37 16.21
CA LEU A 133 4.03 8.26 17.07
C LEU A 133 3.13 9.07 18.01
N LYS A 134 3.60 9.34 19.23
CA LYS A 134 2.89 10.17 20.19
C LYS A 134 2.77 11.60 19.65
N GLN A 135 1.54 12.09 19.57
CA GLN A 135 1.24 13.42 19.02
C GLN A 135 1.70 14.53 19.96
N LEU A 136 2.34 15.56 19.41
CA LEU A 136 2.77 16.76 20.11
C LEU A 136 1.88 17.95 19.78
N ARG A 137 1.51 18.11 18.50
CA ARG A 137 0.66 19.18 17.99
C ARG A 137 -0.46 18.61 17.15
N PRO A 138 -1.69 19.13 17.26
CA PRO A 138 -2.79 18.65 16.45
C PRO A 138 -2.64 19.08 14.99
N LEU A 139 -3.11 18.23 14.10
CA LEU A 139 -3.53 18.53 12.74
C LEU A 139 -5.04 18.84 12.76
N ALA A 140 -5.71 18.73 11.61
CA ALA A 140 -7.16 18.81 11.58
C ALA A 140 -7.78 17.76 12.53
N PRO A 141 -8.78 18.12 13.36
CA PRO A 141 -9.37 17.23 14.38
C PRO A 141 -9.84 15.88 13.81
N SER A 142 -10.36 15.91 12.59
CA SER A 142 -10.82 14.69 11.89
C SER A 142 -9.71 13.76 11.39
N VAL A 143 -8.42 14.08 11.57
CA VAL A 143 -7.32 13.18 11.16
C VAL A 143 -7.28 11.94 12.06
N ASN A 144 -7.25 12.13 13.38
CA ASN A 144 -7.12 11.04 14.37
C ASN A 144 -8.01 11.29 15.62
N PRO A 145 -9.34 11.37 15.45
CA PRO A 145 -10.25 11.75 16.52
C PRO A 145 -10.12 10.80 17.73
N GLY A 146 -9.91 11.39 18.91
CA GLY A 146 -9.81 10.65 20.18
C GLY A 146 -8.52 9.85 20.37
N MET A 147 -7.53 9.97 19.48
CA MET A 147 -6.26 9.23 19.58
C MET A 147 -5.12 10.16 19.99
N GLU A 148 -4.24 9.66 20.88
CA GLU A 148 -3.01 10.35 21.27
C GLU A 148 -1.85 10.11 20.28
N THR A 149 -2.03 9.19 19.34
CA THR A 149 -1.01 8.83 18.36
C THR A 149 -1.40 9.27 16.97
N LEU A 150 -0.40 9.61 16.17
CA LEU A 150 -0.51 9.94 14.77
C LEU A 150 0.27 8.93 13.94
N GLY A 151 -0.35 8.38 12.90
CA GLY A 151 0.34 7.52 11.92
C GLY A 151 1.11 8.39 10.92
N CYS A 152 2.42 8.45 11.04
CA CYS A 152 3.30 9.26 10.20
C CYS A 152 4.03 8.42 9.17
N MET A 153 4.19 8.93 7.95
CA MET A 153 5.03 8.33 6.91
C MET A 153 5.72 9.40 6.07
N LEU A 154 6.76 8.98 5.35
CA LEU A 154 7.56 9.82 4.46
C LEU A 154 7.33 9.45 2.98
N PRO A 155 7.64 10.35 2.02
CA PRO A 155 7.53 10.10 0.60
C PRO A 155 8.25 8.82 0.17
N TYR A 156 7.57 7.98 -0.63
CA TYR A 156 8.09 6.74 -1.19
C TYR A 156 7.90 6.66 -2.72
N MET A 157 7.37 7.71 -3.31
CA MET A 157 7.22 7.88 -4.77
C MET A 157 7.64 9.29 -5.16
N PRO A 158 8.21 9.49 -6.37
CA PRO A 158 8.56 10.82 -6.87
C PRO A 158 7.39 11.81 -6.83
N LEU A 159 6.19 11.38 -7.22
CA LEU A 159 4.97 12.19 -7.19
C LEU A 159 4.72 12.86 -5.84
N HIS A 160 5.04 12.19 -4.72
CA HIS A 160 4.87 12.76 -3.37
C HIS A 160 5.82 13.93 -3.14
N SER A 161 7.08 13.79 -3.54
CA SER A 161 8.08 14.86 -3.44
C SER A 161 7.73 16.04 -4.34
N ASP A 162 7.30 15.75 -5.57
CA ASP A 162 6.89 16.77 -6.54
C ASP A 162 5.68 17.59 -6.08
N TRP A 163 4.74 16.97 -5.33
CA TRP A 163 3.67 17.72 -4.68
C TRP A 163 4.19 18.64 -3.59
N PHE A 164 5.06 18.14 -2.70
CA PHE A 164 5.59 18.94 -1.60
C PHE A 164 6.51 20.09 -2.07
N GLU A 165 7.08 20.03 -3.26
CA GLU A 165 7.77 21.18 -3.86
C GLU A 165 6.81 22.31 -4.25
N ARG A 166 5.53 21.99 -4.51
CA ARG A 166 4.49 22.93 -4.96
C ARG A 166 3.50 23.34 -3.89
N LEU A 167 3.43 22.61 -2.79
CA LEU A 167 2.48 22.84 -1.71
C LEU A 167 3.16 23.53 -0.53
N ASP A 168 2.45 24.45 0.11
CA ASP A 168 2.90 25.07 1.36
C ASP A 168 2.58 24.24 2.60
N THR A 169 1.73 23.22 2.45
CA THR A 169 1.43 22.30 3.54
C THR A 169 2.59 21.35 3.81
N PRO A 170 2.96 21.10 5.08
CA PRO A 170 3.96 20.11 5.45
C PRO A 170 3.43 18.69 5.46
N ALA A 171 2.09 18.48 5.37
CA ALA A 171 1.45 17.22 5.67
C ALA A 171 0.19 16.99 4.84
N LEU A 172 0.06 15.82 4.25
CA LEU A 172 -1.11 15.35 3.53
C LEU A 172 -1.71 14.13 4.22
N VAL A 173 -3.02 14.07 4.39
CA VAL A 173 -3.68 12.79 4.67
C VAL A 173 -3.49 11.90 3.44
N MET A 174 -3.10 10.65 3.68
CA MET A 174 -3.02 9.63 2.63
C MET A 174 -3.65 8.33 3.14
N THR A 175 -4.71 7.90 2.50
CA THR A 175 -5.43 6.68 2.87
C THR A 175 -5.78 5.86 1.65
N SER A 176 -5.94 4.53 1.80
CA SER A 176 -6.32 3.64 0.70
C SER A 176 -7.56 4.13 -0.05
N GLY A 177 -7.51 4.08 -1.38
CA GLY A 177 -8.57 4.54 -2.29
C GLY A 177 -9.67 3.51 -2.48
N ASN A 178 -10.23 2.99 -1.37
CA ASN A 178 -11.34 2.05 -1.35
C ASN A 178 -12.49 2.61 -0.49
N ILE A 179 -13.69 2.10 -0.71
CA ILE A 179 -14.79 2.26 0.25
C ILE A 179 -14.50 1.34 1.45
N SER A 180 -15.02 1.68 2.62
CA SER A 180 -14.77 0.96 3.88
C SER A 180 -14.87 -0.57 3.71
N GLU A 181 -13.93 -1.28 4.33
CA GLU A 181 -13.83 -2.76 4.40
C GLU A 181 -13.51 -3.51 3.10
N CYS A 182 -13.43 -2.83 1.96
CA CYS A 182 -12.99 -3.45 0.71
C CYS A 182 -11.46 -3.40 0.58
N PRO A 183 -10.83 -4.31 -0.20
CA PRO A 183 -9.43 -4.23 -0.54
C PRO A 183 -9.10 -2.95 -1.31
N ILE A 184 -7.86 -2.49 -1.21
CA ILE A 184 -7.41 -1.32 -1.96
C ILE A 184 -7.62 -1.53 -3.47
N THR A 185 -8.22 -0.54 -4.14
CA THR A 185 -8.51 -0.59 -5.57
C THR A 185 -7.22 -0.45 -6.39
N ILE A 186 -7.05 -1.29 -7.42
CA ILE A 186 -5.87 -1.29 -8.30
C ILE A 186 -6.20 -1.08 -9.79
N ILE A 187 -7.46 -1.25 -10.16
CA ILE A 187 -7.95 -1.18 -11.53
C ILE A 187 -8.51 0.22 -11.78
N PRO A 188 -8.05 0.94 -12.83
CA PRO A 188 -8.50 2.31 -13.11
C PRO A 188 -10.03 2.43 -13.24
N GLU A 189 -10.65 1.55 -13.99
CA GLU A 189 -12.09 1.55 -14.26
C GLU A 189 -12.92 1.34 -12.98
N GLU A 190 -12.45 0.50 -12.06
CA GLU A 190 -13.06 0.31 -10.74
C GLU A 190 -12.92 1.56 -9.88
N ALA A 191 -11.73 2.18 -9.88
CA ALA A 191 -11.47 3.41 -9.14
C ALA A 191 -12.36 4.56 -9.66
N GLU A 192 -12.46 4.72 -10.97
CA GLU A 192 -13.35 5.70 -11.59
C GLU A 192 -14.82 5.47 -11.18
N LYS A 193 -15.32 4.24 -11.28
CA LYS A 193 -16.69 3.89 -10.90
C LYS A 193 -16.98 4.17 -9.42
N GLN A 194 -16.05 3.85 -8.52
CA GLN A 194 -16.23 4.03 -7.07
C GLN A 194 -16.17 5.50 -6.64
N LEU A 195 -15.34 6.30 -7.32
CA LEU A 195 -15.02 7.68 -6.95
C LEU A 195 -15.68 8.72 -7.86
N ALA A 196 -16.39 8.30 -8.91
CA ALA A 196 -17.11 9.20 -9.82
C ALA A 196 -18.05 10.14 -9.05
N GLY A 197 -17.97 11.44 -9.35
CA GLY A 197 -18.78 12.49 -8.73
C GLY A 197 -18.46 12.80 -7.26
N LYS A 198 -17.56 12.06 -6.64
CA LYS A 198 -17.15 12.27 -5.23
C LYS A 198 -15.89 13.13 -5.11
N ILE A 199 -14.99 13.03 -6.08
CA ILE A 199 -13.72 13.74 -6.13
C ILE A 199 -13.51 14.42 -7.49
N PRO A 200 -12.81 15.57 -7.55
CA PRO A 200 -12.62 16.31 -8.79
C PRO A 200 -11.51 15.74 -9.68
N LEU A 201 -10.55 14.97 -9.14
CA LEU A 201 -9.40 14.47 -9.89
C LEU A 201 -8.97 13.08 -9.43
N LEU A 202 -8.76 12.21 -10.41
CA LEU A 202 -8.20 10.88 -10.23
C LEU A 202 -6.98 10.74 -11.16
N LEU A 203 -5.78 10.71 -10.55
CA LEU A 203 -4.53 10.49 -11.28
C LEU A 203 -4.28 8.99 -11.43
N HIS A 204 -4.06 8.59 -12.66
CA HIS A 204 -3.66 7.24 -13.03
C HIS A 204 -2.20 7.21 -13.45
N HIS A 205 -1.59 6.04 -13.43
CA HIS A 205 -0.43 5.70 -14.23
C HIS A 205 -0.70 4.41 -15.02
N ASN A 206 -0.08 4.30 -16.18
CA ASN A 206 -0.32 3.20 -17.12
C ASN A 206 0.39 1.88 -16.74
N ARG A 207 1.19 1.84 -15.66
CA ARG A 207 1.74 0.61 -15.12
C ARG A 207 0.65 -0.17 -14.39
N LYS A 208 0.45 -1.45 -14.76
CA LYS A 208 -0.47 -2.35 -14.06
C LYS A 208 0.08 -2.67 -12.66
N ILE A 209 -0.80 -2.61 -11.66
CA ILE A 209 -0.49 -3.11 -10.32
C ILE A 209 -0.80 -4.61 -10.34
N HIS A 210 0.23 -5.42 -10.14
CA HIS A 210 0.09 -6.87 -10.17
C HIS A 210 -0.40 -7.44 -8.85
N ASN A 211 0.02 -6.85 -7.74
CA ASN A 211 -0.35 -7.27 -6.40
C ASN A 211 -0.86 -6.09 -5.59
N ARG A 212 -2.02 -6.25 -4.96
CA ARG A 212 -2.54 -5.28 -3.99
C ARG A 212 -1.66 -5.29 -2.76
N VAL A 213 -1.23 -4.12 -2.32
CA VAL A 213 -0.38 -3.99 -1.14
C VAL A 213 -0.73 -2.71 -0.41
N ASP A 214 -1.19 -2.84 0.83
CA ASP A 214 -1.37 -1.73 1.76
C ASP A 214 -0.04 -1.25 2.32
N ASP A 215 -0.04 -0.07 2.95
CA ASP A 215 1.12 0.42 3.69
C ASP A 215 1.29 -0.38 4.99
N SER A 216 2.54 -0.73 5.31
CA SER A 216 2.88 -1.35 6.59
C SER A 216 2.70 -0.36 7.73
N VAL A 217 2.23 -0.85 8.87
CA VAL A 217 2.06 -0.07 10.10
C VAL A 217 2.93 -0.65 11.19
N LEU A 218 3.67 0.20 11.85
CA LEU A 218 4.65 -0.17 12.87
C LEU A 218 4.50 0.76 14.08
N GLN A 219 4.79 0.20 15.25
CA GLN A 219 4.94 0.93 16.51
C GLN A 219 6.23 0.49 17.19
N VAL A 220 6.87 1.37 17.94
CA VAL A 220 8.01 1.00 18.76
C VAL A 220 7.52 0.73 20.18
N CYS A 221 7.77 -0.48 20.69
CA CYS A 221 7.42 -0.93 22.02
C CYS A 221 8.68 -1.47 22.72
N GLY A 222 9.01 -0.96 23.90
CA GLY A 222 10.22 -1.40 24.64
C GLY A 222 11.54 -1.21 23.86
N GLY A 223 11.62 -0.18 23.01
CA GLY A 223 12.81 0.10 22.18
C GLY A 223 12.93 -0.79 20.92
N GLN A 224 11.95 -1.66 20.65
CA GLN A 224 11.94 -2.55 19.50
C GLN A 224 10.78 -2.23 18.55
N SER A 225 11.01 -2.43 17.24
CA SER A 225 9.98 -2.23 16.20
C SER A 225 9.00 -3.39 16.18
N CYS A 226 7.72 -3.12 16.42
CA CYS A 226 6.63 -4.07 16.37
C CYS A 226 5.73 -3.77 15.15
N LEU A 227 5.61 -4.72 14.23
CA LEU A 227 4.72 -4.60 13.08
C LEU A 227 3.27 -4.90 13.48
N ILE A 228 2.40 -3.89 13.37
CA ILE A 228 0.95 -4.05 13.57
C ILE A 228 0.30 -4.54 12.28
N ARG A 229 0.79 -4.05 11.13
CA ARG A 229 0.41 -4.52 9.81
C ARG A 229 1.67 -4.75 9.00
N ARG A 230 1.84 -5.99 8.52
CA ARG A 230 2.97 -6.37 7.66
C ARG A 230 2.52 -6.38 6.20
N SER A 231 3.05 -5.48 5.39
CA SER A 231 2.65 -5.31 4.00
C SER A 231 3.80 -4.68 3.18
N ARG A 232 3.59 -3.58 2.47
CA ARG A 232 4.60 -2.93 1.61
C ARG A 232 5.92 -2.69 2.34
N GLY A 233 7.02 -3.10 1.69
CA GLY A 233 8.40 -2.93 2.19
C GLY A 233 8.86 -4.02 3.17
N TYR A 234 7.95 -4.85 3.69
CA TYR A 234 8.27 -5.96 4.59
C TYR A 234 7.93 -7.33 4.00
N VAL A 235 6.97 -7.39 3.11
CA VAL A 235 6.62 -8.62 2.40
C VAL A 235 7.32 -8.60 1.03
N PRO A 236 7.90 -9.72 0.60
CA PRO A 236 7.86 -11.10 1.13
C PRO A 236 9.10 -11.52 1.94
N GLU A 237 9.73 -10.62 2.68
CA GLU A 237 10.91 -10.95 3.51
C GLU A 237 10.57 -12.12 4.45
N PRO A 238 11.37 -13.21 4.51
CA PRO A 238 11.07 -14.37 5.32
C PRO A 238 11.34 -14.15 6.82
N PHE A 239 10.66 -14.93 7.65
CA PHE A 239 11.09 -15.23 9.02
C PHE A 239 11.87 -16.55 9.03
N PHE A 240 12.77 -16.69 10.00
CA PHE A 240 13.44 -17.97 10.27
C PHE A 240 12.69 -18.72 11.36
N ALA A 241 12.52 -20.00 11.17
CA ALA A 241 11.95 -20.92 12.15
C ALA A 241 13.07 -21.78 12.74
N ASP A 242 12.94 -22.12 14.04
CA ASP A 242 13.89 -22.99 14.74
C ASP A 242 13.62 -24.48 14.46
N VAL A 243 12.64 -24.79 13.61
CA VAL A 243 12.22 -26.14 13.23
C VAL A 243 11.94 -26.19 11.73
N PRO A 244 12.07 -27.38 11.10
CA PRO A 244 11.67 -27.56 9.70
C PRO A 244 10.19 -27.28 9.49
N VAL A 245 9.88 -26.43 8.50
CA VAL A 245 8.51 -26.03 8.15
C VAL A 245 8.18 -26.32 6.68
N GLU A 246 8.99 -27.15 6.02
CA GLU A 246 8.84 -27.47 4.58
C GLU A 246 7.43 -28.01 4.29
N GLY A 247 6.79 -27.40 3.27
CA GLY A 247 5.50 -27.84 2.78
C GLY A 247 4.29 -27.47 3.64
N ILE A 248 4.47 -26.69 4.73
CA ILE A 248 3.36 -26.24 5.58
C ILE A 248 2.70 -25.03 4.94
N LEU A 249 1.36 -25.12 4.74
CA LEU A 249 0.51 -24.00 4.34
C LEU A 249 -0.42 -23.62 5.49
N ALA A 250 -0.23 -22.42 6.07
CA ALA A 250 -1.08 -21.89 7.13
C ALA A 250 -2.06 -20.86 6.59
N PHE A 251 -3.36 -21.05 6.79
CA PHE A 251 -4.43 -20.24 6.20
C PHE A 251 -4.78 -18.97 6.97
N GLY A 252 -4.30 -18.83 8.22
CA GLY A 252 -4.56 -17.67 9.07
C GLY A 252 -6.01 -17.62 9.59
N ALA A 253 -6.32 -16.55 10.32
CA ALA A 253 -7.63 -16.31 10.91
C ALA A 253 -8.58 -15.55 9.97
N GLU A 254 -9.81 -15.26 10.42
CA GLU A 254 -10.85 -14.57 9.66
C GLU A 254 -10.60 -13.06 9.51
N LYS A 255 -10.24 -12.40 10.64
CA LYS A 255 -10.03 -10.95 10.69
C LYS A 255 -8.54 -10.62 10.62
N VAL A 256 -8.23 -9.49 9.95
CA VAL A 256 -6.84 -9.04 9.80
C VAL A 256 -5.98 -10.16 9.18
N ASN A 257 -6.57 -10.92 8.28
CA ASN A 257 -5.98 -12.13 7.74
C ASN A 257 -4.61 -11.91 7.10
N THR A 258 -3.75 -12.89 7.33
CA THR A 258 -2.53 -13.21 6.56
C THR A 258 -2.40 -14.73 6.50
N PHE A 259 -1.85 -15.26 5.42
CA PHE A 259 -1.47 -16.67 5.32
C PHE A 259 0.06 -16.81 5.30
N ALA A 260 0.58 -18.03 5.46
CA ALA A 260 2.01 -18.27 5.42
C ALA A 260 2.36 -19.59 4.73
N LEU A 261 3.52 -19.61 4.09
CA LEU A 261 4.13 -20.78 3.45
C LEU A 261 5.41 -21.13 4.20
N GLY A 262 5.60 -22.39 4.55
CA GLY A 262 6.84 -22.91 5.13
C GLY A 262 7.74 -23.54 4.05
N LYS A 263 8.97 -23.06 3.93
CA LYS A 263 9.94 -23.56 2.96
C LYS A 263 11.31 -23.74 3.61
N GLY A 264 11.77 -24.98 3.75
CA GLY A 264 12.95 -25.32 4.57
C GLY A 264 12.72 -24.91 6.02
N GLU A 265 13.55 -24.00 6.51
CA GLU A 265 13.46 -23.39 7.84
C GLU A 265 12.96 -21.95 7.78
N THR A 266 12.31 -21.54 6.68
CA THR A 266 11.81 -20.18 6.50
C THR A 266 10.30 -20.13 6.37
N ILE A 267 9.70 -19.10 6.95
CA ILE A 267 8.27 -18.80 6.88
C ILE A 267 8.07 -17.56 6.01
N LEU A 268 7.36 -17.72 4.91
CA LEU A 268 6.98 -16.67 3.97
C LEU A 268 5.55 -16.23 4.26
N GLN A 269 5.38 -15.19 5.06
CA GLN A 269 4.07 -14.62 5.37
C GLN A 269 3.59 -13.71 4.24
N SER A 270 2.31 -13.79 3.91
CA SER A 270 1.67 -12.90 2.94
C SER A 270 1.61 -11.45 3.45
N GLN A 271 1.30 -10.53 2.53
CA GLN A 271 0.85 -9.20 2.90
C GLN A 271 -0.48 -9.27 3.67
N TYR A 272 -0.79 -8.20 4.38
CA TYR A 272 -2.11 -7.99 4.95
C TYR A 272 -3.20 -8.16 3.90
N ILE A 273 -4.17 -9.02 4.18
CA ILE A 273 -5.32 -9.30 3.30
C ILE A 273 -6.55 -8.50 3.75
N GLY A 274 -6.92 -8.60 5.02
CA GLY A 274 -8.08 -7.92 5.58
C GLY A 274 -9.08 -8.86 6.25
N ASP A 275 -10.34 -8.42 6.33
CA ASP A 275 -11.44 -9.21 6.89
C ASP A 275 -12.08 -10.05 5.79
N LEU A 276 -12.01 -11.38 5.92
CA LEU A 276 -12.46 -12.32 4.90
C LEU A 276 -13.99 -12.39 4.75
N LYS A 277 -14.76 -11.84 5.69
CA LYS A 277 -16.24 -11.77 5.57
C LYS A 277 -16.70 -10.92 4.38
N ASN A 278 -15.85 -9.98 3.93
CA ASN A 278 -16.11 -9.26 2.70
C ASN A 278 -15.74 -10.13 1.50
N TRP A 279 -16.64 -10.25 0.53
CA TRP A 279 -16.44 -11.09 -0.66
C TRP A 279 -15.24 -10.68 -1.51
N GLU A 280 -15.02 -9.38 -1.71
CA GLU A 280 -13.89 -8.87 -2.45
C GLU A 280 -12.57 -9.18 -1.76
N THR A 281 -12.55 -9.12 -0.42
CA THR A 281 -11.38 -9.49 0.39
C THR A 281 -11.11 -10.99 0.31
N PHE A 282 -12.16 -11.82 0.37
CA PHE A 282 -12.02 -13.27 0.25
C PHE A 282 -11.53 -13.67 -1.16
N ARG A 283 -12.02 -13.02 -2.20
CA ARG A 283 -11.49 -13.22 -3.56
C ARG A 283 -10.02 -12.82 -3.66
N PHE A 284 -9.65 -11.67 -3.10
CA PHE A 284 -8.26 -11.23 -3.04
C PHE A 284 -7.36 -12.19 -2.25
N TYR A 285 -7.88 -12.77 -1.17
CA TYR A 285 -7.20 -13.82 -0.40
C TYR A 285 -6.85 -15.02 -1.28
N LYS A 286 -7.81 -15.57 -2.00
CA LYS A 286 -7.59 -16.72 -2.90
C LYS A 286 -6.58 -16.41 -4.02
N GLU A 287 -6.75 -15.27 -4.69
CA GLU A 287 -5.81 -14.79 -5.72
C GLU A 287 -4.38 -14.65 -5.16
N SER A 288 -4.25 -14.15 -3.94
CA SER A 288 -2.95 -13.96 -3.29
C SER A 288 -2.31 -15.29 -2.89
N LEU A 289 -3.11 -16.23 -2.40
CA LEU A 289 -2.67 -17.57 -2.02
C LEU A 289 -2.12 -18.34 -3.23
N GLU A 290 -2.84 -18.35 -4.35
CA GLU A 290 -2.39 -18.96 -5.60
C GLU A 290 -1.11 -18.29 -6.12
N ARG A 291 -1.07 -16.96 -6.10
CA ARG A 291 0.09 -16.18 -6.56
C ARG A 291 1.33 -16.45 -5.73
N PHE A 292 1.21 -16.55 -4.42
CA PHE A 292 2.35 -16.88 -3.54
C PHE A 292 2.86 -18.30 -3.80
N GLN A 293 1.97 -19.27 -3.91
CA GLN A 293 2.36 -20.65 -4.25
C GLN A 293 3.12 -20.70 -5.59
N HIS A 294 2.62 -19.98 -6.60
CA HIS A 294 3.29 -19.90 -7.90
C HIS A 294 4.66 -19.19 -7.82
N LEU A 295 4.72 -18.03 -7.15
CA LEU A 295 5.93 -17.20 -7.02
C LEU A 295 7.07 -17.96 -6.35
N PHE A 296 6.75 -18.67 -5.26
CA PHE A 296 7.72 -19.42 -4.48
C PHE A 296 7.87 -20.88 -4.93
N ARG A 297 7.17 -21.29 -6.01
CA ARG A 297 7.14 -22.68 -6.49
C ARG A 297 6.79 -23.64 -5.36
N PHE A 298 5.84 -23.24 -4.53
CA PHE A 298 5.46 -23.95 -3.32
C PHE A 298 4.38 -25.01 -3.61
N ARG A 299 4.54 -26.17 -3.00
CA ARG A 299 3.55 -27.24 -3.03
C ARG A 299 3.29 -27.65 -1.58
N PRO A 300 2.05 -27.51 -1.08
CA PRO A 300 1.73 -27.91 0.28
C PRO A 300 1.81 -29.42 0.44
N SER A 301 2.24 -29.87 1.62
CA SER A 301 2.17 -31.26 2.08
C SER A 301 1.42 -31.41 3.40
N LEU A 302 1.28 -30.29 4.14
CA LEU A 302 0.52 -30.18 5.38
C LEU A 302 -0.23 -28.85 5.39
N LEU A 303 -1.48 -28.88 5.81
CA LEU A 303 -2.32 -27.69 5.93
C LEU A 303 -2.55 -27.38 7.41
N VAL A 304 -2.58 -26.07 7.74
CA VAL A 304 -2.85 -25.59 9.10
C VAL A 304 -3.88 -24.47 9.04
N CYS A 305 -4.94 -24.58 9.82
CA CYS A 305 -5.98 -23.56 9.92
C CYS A 305 -6.36 -23.26 11.37
N ASP A 306 -7.17 -22.22 11.56
CA ASP A 306 -7.80 -21.90 12.82
C ASP A 306 -8.88 -22.97 13.14
N LEU A 307 -9.06 -23.27 14.43
CA LEU A 307 -10.07 -24.26 14.88
C LEU A 307 -11.53 -23.75 14.78
N HIS A 308 -11.75 -22.48 14.45
CA HIS A 308 -13.10 -21.93 14.35
C HIS A 308 -13.80 -22.42 13.07
N PRO A 309 -14.89 -23.18 13.19
CA PRO A 309 -15.51 -23.91 12.05
C PRO A 309 -16.15 -22.96 11.01
N ASP A 310 -16.54 -21.75 11.41
CA ASP A 310 -17.23 -20.81 10.54
C ASP A 310 -16.30 -19.83 9.83
N TYR A 311 -15.01 -19.88 10.09
CA TYR A 311 -14.08 -19.00 9.39
C TYR A 311 -13.94 -19.41 7.91
N LEU A 312 -14.01 -18.43 7.02
CA LEU A 312 -13.81 -18.66 5.60
C LEU A 312 -12.40 -19.18 5.29
N SER A 313 -11.40 -18.78 6.09
CA SER A 313 -10.05 -19.34 6.01
C SER A 313 -10.02 -20.84 6.34
N SER A 314 -10.74 -21.29 7.38
CA SER A 314 -10.83 -22.70 7.77
C SER A 314 -11.56 -23.52 6.71
N ARG A 315 -12.69 -23.01 6.20
CA ARG A 315 -13.44 -23.65 5.09
C ARG A 315 -12.59 -23.76 3.81
N GLU A 316 -11.77 -22.75 3.51
CA GLU A 316 -10.85 -22.81 2.37
C GLU A 316 -9.74 -23.86 2.60
N ALA A 317 -9.25 -24.02 3.84
CA ALA A 317 -8.30 -25.07 4.20
C ALA A 317 -8.92 -26.46 4.03
N GLU A 318 -10.15 -26.68 4.49
CA GLU A 318 -10.90 -27.94 4.28
C GLU A 318 -11.09 -28.25 2.80
N ARG A 319 -11.42 -27.23 1.98
CA ARG A 319 -11.50 -27.37 0.53
C ARG A 319 -10.16 -27.82 -0.08
N TYR A 320 -9.06 -27.22 0.35
CA TYR A 320 -7.71 -27.59 -0.09
C TYR A 320 -7.38 -29.03 0.33
N ALA A 321 -7.67 -29.40 1.58
CA ALA A 321 -7.45 -30.75 2.11
C ALA A 321 -8.18 -31.79 1.25
N SER A 322 -9.45 -31.53 0.94
CA SER A 322 -10.24 -32.42 0.10
C SER A 322 -9.74 -32.55 -1.32
N VAL A 323 -9.40 -31.43 -1.97
CA VAL A 323 -8.97 -31.40 -3.38
C VAL A 323 -7.59 -31.99 -3.57
N LEU A 324 -6.67 -31.73 -2.63
CA LEU A 324 -5.28 -32.15 -2.72
C LEU A 324 -4.99 -33.47 -1.97
N HIS A 325 -5.98 -34.01 -1.25
CA HIS A 325 -5.84 -35.21 -0.38
C HIS A 325 -4.73 -35.03 0.66
N LEU A 326 -4.66 -33.85 1.29
CA LEU A 326 -3.64 -33.50 2.27
C LEU A 326 -4.19 -33.51 3.69
N PRO A 327 -3.32 -33.79 4.69
CA PRO A 327 -3.68 -33.63 6.09
C PRO A 327 -3.93 -32.15 6.45
N LEU A 328 -4.91 -31.92 7.31
CA LEU A 328 -5.29 -30.64 7.87
C LEU A 328 -5.18 -30.70 9.39
#